data_ca033bd86fac5782bb042126ec682425
#
_entry.id   ca033bd86fac5782bb042126ec682425
#
_cell.length_a   1.000
_cell.length_b   1.000
_cell.length_c   1.000
_cell.angle_alpha   90.00
_cell.angle_beta   90.00
_cell.angle_gamma   90.00
#
_symmetry.space_group_name_H-M   'P 1'
#
loop_
_entity.id
_entity.type
_entity.pdbx_description
1 polymer ?
#
loop_
_entity_poly.entity_id
_entity_poly.type
_entity_poly.pdbx_seq_one_letter_code
_entity_poly.pdbx_strand_id
1 'polypeptide(L)'
;MAALTGKKRPRVCYLPTASADALDAAVEFYKYCAPLDVEPHVQNVFIESLTQKEGWDEVFLSMDAIVVSGGNTLNQQAIWKAQGIDVVLRQAWDRGIVLGGASAGSLCWFEEGTTDSRPKALSIVKCMGFLKGSHSPHYDAEAGRRPLYHTLIGSGEMKPGYACDNDAGIYFEDNEVKRVVTTRDGAKVYYVSATNGVVSERVMEPERIG
;
A
#
# COMPACT_ATOMS: atom_id res chain seq x y z
N MET A 1 2.96 2.90 11.86
CA MET A 1 1.95 1.83 11.92
C MET A 1 1.83 1.22 13.31
N ALA A 2 2.89 0.75 13.95
CA ALA A 2 2.80 0.13 15.29
C ALA A 2 2.01 0.98 16.31
N ALA A 3 2.30 2.28 16.40
CA ALA A 3 1.59 3.20 17.30
C ALA A 3 0.07 3.31 17.02
N LEU A 4 -0.37 3.09 15.78
CA LEU A 4 -1.78 3.16 15.40
C LEU A 4 -2.61 2.00 15.95
N THR A 5 -1.96 0.90 16.34
CA THR A 5 -2.65 -0.27 16.91
C THR A 5 -3.16 -0.04 18.34
N GLY A 6 -2.67 1.00 19.02
CA GLY A 6 -2.96 1.26 20.44
C GLY A 6 -2.37 0.24 21.42
N LYS A 7 -1.59 -0.73 20.94
CA LYS A 7 -0.96 -1.77 21.75
C LYS A 7 0.47 -1.43 22.13
N LYS A 8 0.91 -1.85 23.30
CA LYS A 8 2.29 -1.64 23.75
C LYS A 8 3.29 -2.45 22.90
N ARG A 9 2.97 -3.72 22.62
CA ARG A 9 3.79 -4.63 21.81
C ARG A 9 2.90 -5.32 20.78
N PRO A 10 2.60 -4.63 19.65
CA PRO A 10 1.72 -5.18 18.63
C PRO A 10 2.38 -6.31 17.83
N ARG A 11 1.57 -7.26 17.39
CA ARG A 11 1.94 -8.28 16.41
C ARG A 11 1.85 -7.65 15.02
N VAL A 12 2.99 -7.56 14.33
CA VAL A 12 3.11 -6.91 13.02
C VAL A 12 3.49 -7.93 11.97
N CYS A 13 2.59 -8.22 11.04
CA CYS A 13 2.83 -9.12 9.93
C CYS A 13 3.39 -8.35 8.72
N TYR A 14 4.45 -8.86 8.12
CA TYR A 14 4.94 -8.45 6.81
C TYR A 14 4.48 -9.45 5.76
N LEU A 15 3.85 -8.94 4.71
CA LEU A 15 3.30 -9.74 3.62
C LEU A 15 4.06 -9.42 2.32
N PRO A 16 5.12 -10.18 1.99
CA PRO A 16 6.06 -9.87 0.89
C PRO A 16 5.61 -10.38 -0.49
N THR A 17 4.30 -10.61 -0.72
CA THR A 17 3.79 -11.20 -1.96
C THR A 17 4.21 -10.43 -3.23
N ALA A 18 4.18 -9.07 -3.17
CA ALA A 18 4.54 -8.25 -4.34
C ALA A 18 6.01 -8.41 -4.75
N SER A 19 6.89 -8.77 -3.83
CA SER A 19 8.31 -9.08 -4.04
C SER A 19 8.59 -10.59 -4.22
N ALA A 20 7.55 -11.41 -4.47
CA ALA A 20 7.65 -12.85 -4.62
C ALA A 20 8.29 -13.55 -3.41
N ASP A 21 7.91 -13.11 -2.20
CA ASP A 21 8.41 -13.60 -0.91
C ASP A 21 9.94 -13.49 -0.79
N ALA A 22 10.53 -12.43 -1.34
CA ALA A 22 11.98 -12.22 -1.36
C ALA A 22 12.57 -12.24 0.05
N LEU A 23 13.55 -13.09 0.27
CA LEU A 23 14.18 -13.31 1.58
C LEU A 23 14.88 -12.05 2.11
N ASP A 24 15.52 -11.29 1.25
CA ASP A 24 16.19 -10.04 1.60
C ASP A 24 15.19 -9.00 2.15
N ALA A 25 14.00 -8.90 1.56
CA ALA A 25 12.93 -8.04 2.04
C ALA A 25 12.44 -8.47 3.44
N ALA A 26 12.33 -9.77 3.69
CA ALA A 26 12.00 -10.29 5.01
C ALA A 26 13.10 -9.97 6.05
N VAL A 27 14.37 -10.12 5.68
CA VAL A 27 15.52 -9.78 6.55
C VAL A 27 15.52 -8.29 6.88
N GLU A 28 15.29 -7.41 5.90
CA GLU A 28 15.21 -5.97 6.14
C GLU A 28 14.02 -5.61 7.06
N PHE A 29 12.87 -6.25 6.88
CA PHE A 29 11.74 -6.05 7.79
C PHE A 29 12.11 -6.37 9.25
N TYR A 30 12.76 -7.51 9.51
CA TYR A 30 13.21 -7.85 10.85
C TYR A 30 14.23 -6.85 11.40
N LYS A 31 15.16 -6.35 10.58
CA LYS A 31 16.10 -5.30 10.99
C LYS A 31 15.38 -4.00 11.38
N TYR A 32 14.37 -3.57 10.62
CA TYR A 32 13.57 -2.39 10.97
C TYR A 32 12.73 -2.60 12.23
N CYS A 33 12.30 -3.82 12.51
CA CYS A 33 11.55 -4.14 13.72
C CYS A 33 12.43 -4.25 14.97
N ALA A 34 13.70 -4.60 14.82
CA ALA A 34 14.62 -4.88 15.94
C ALA A 34 14.71 -3.78 17.02
N PRO A 35 14.72 -2.45 16.66
CA PRO A 35 14.73 -1.39 17.67
C PRO A 35 13.34 -1.04 18.22
N LEU A 36 12.27 -1.69 17.76
CA LEU A 36 10.88 -1.37 18.11
C LEU A 36 10.33 -2.42 19.10
N ASP A 37 9.44 -1.99 19.98
CA ASP A 37 8.71 -2.92 20.86
C ASP A 37 7.51 -3.52 20.10
N VAL A 38 7.81 -4.43 19.17
CA VAL A 38 6.83 -5.15 18.34
C VAL A 38 7.14 -6.64 18.32
N GLU A 39 6.15 -7.45 17.97
CA GLU A 39 6.32 -8.87 17.66
C GLU A 39 6.21 -9.05 16.13
N PRO A 40 7.37 -9.15 15.43
CA PRO A 40 7.40 -9.25 13.99
C PRO A 40 7.07 -10.66 13.50
N HIS A 41 6.27 -10.75 12.45
CA HIS A 41 5.91 -11.96 11.74
C HIS A 41 6.06 -11.74 10.23
N VAL A 42 6.61 -12.72 9.50
CA VAL A 42 6.65 -12.70 8.03
C VAL A 42 5.78 -13.83 7.51
N GLN A 43 4.81 -13.50 6.67
CA GLN A 43 3.93 -14.50 6.05
C GLN A 43 4.22 -14.60 4.56
N ASN A 44 4.87 -15.69 4.18
CA ASN A 44 5.07 -16.06 2.78
C ASN A 44 3.80 -16.70 2.21
N VAL A 45 3.48 -16.38 0.97
CA VAL A 45 2.27 -16.90 0.29
C VAL A 45 2.55 -17.36 -1.14
N PHE A 46 3.75 -17.13 -1.67
CA PHE A 46 4.04 -17.34 -3.09
C PHE A 46 4.24 -18.82 -3.43
N ILE A 47 5.03 -19.55 -2.66
CA ILE A 47 5.31 -21.00 -2.87
C ILE A 47 5.24 -21.83 -1.58
N GLU A 48 5.42 -21.26 -0.41
CA GLU A 48 5.56 -22.02 0.84
C GLU A 48 4.24 -22.38 1.53
N SER A 49 3.11 -22.00 0.95
CA SER A 49 1.79 -22.28 1.52
C SER A 49 1.48 -23.78 1.71
N LEU A 50 2.14 -24.66 0.94
CA LEU A 50 1.96 -26.12 1.06
C LEU A 50 2.37 -26.67 2.43
N THR A 51 3.33 -26.05 3.10
CA THR A 51 3.83 -26.49 4.42
C THR A 51 3.12 -25.80 5.57
N GLN A 52 2.32 -24.78 5.30
CA GLN A 52 1.57 -24.05 6.30
C GLN A 52 0.39 -24.89 6.84
N LYS A 53 0.24 -24.88 8.15
CA LYS A 53 -0.84 -25.62 8.85
C LYS A 53 -2.04 -24.73 9.15
N GLU A 54 -1.80 -23.43 9.34
CA GLU A 54 -2.81 -22.45 9.68
C GLU A 54 -3.44 -21.84 8.41
N GLY A 55 -4.75 -21.60 8.43
CA GLY A 55 -5.43 -20.87 7.37
C GLY A 55 -5.02 -19.40 7.31
N TRP A 56 -5.24 -18.75 6.17
CA TRP A 56 -4.93 -17.32 6.01
C TRP A 56 -5.67 -16.45 7.03
N ASP A 57 -6.90 -16.82 7.37
CA ASP A 57 -7.70 -16.15 8.39
C ASP A 57 -7.12 -16.30 9.79
N GLU A 58 -6.65 -17.49 10.16
CA GLU A 58 -6.01 -17.73 11.45
C GLU A 58 -4.75 -16.88 11.60
N VAL A 59 -3.94 -16.75 10.54
CA VAL A 59 -2.73 -15.93 10.56
C VAL A 59 -3.07 -14.45 10.59
N PHE A 60 -3.75 -13.93 9.55
CA PHE A 60 -3.89 -12.48 9.39
C PHE A 60 -4.83 -11.84 10.42
N LEU A 61 -5.89 -12.53 10.83
CA LEU A 61 -6.83 -11.98 11.82
C LEU A 61 -6.31 -12.05 13.26
N SER A 62 -5.17 -12.72 13.49
CA SER A 62 -4.47 -12.70 14.77
C SER A 62 -3.47 -11.56 14.90
N MET A 63 -3.23 -10.79 13.83
CA MET A 63 -2.28 -9.67 13.81
C MET A 63 -2.94 -8.37 14.26
N ASP A 64 -2.11 -7.40 14.66
CA ASP A 64 -2.54 -6.05 15.01
C ASP A 64 -2.28 -5.07 13.88
N ALA A 65 -1.28 -5.38 13.05
CA ALA A 65 -0.97 -4.63 11.84
C ALA A 65 -0.44 -5.57 10.74
N ILE A 66 -0.74 -5.25 9.48
CA ILE A 66 -0.22 -5.94 8.30
C ILE A 66 0.46 -4.92 7.40
N VAL A 67 1.75 -5.13 7.14
CA VAL A 67 2.59 -4.30 6.27
C VAL A 67 2.85 -5.05 4.97
N VAL A 68 2.46 -4.48 3.85
CA VAL A 68 2.60 -5.10 2.53
C VAL A 68 3.83 -4.55 1.80
N SER A 69 4.58 -5.44 1.15
CA SER A 69 5.79 -5.07 0.41
C SER A 69 5.50 -4.24 -0.84
N GLY A 70 6.51 -3.51 -1.30
CA GLY A 70 6.60 -3.06 -2.70
C GLY A 70 6.90 -4.22 -3.65
N GLY A 71 6.81 -3.96 -4.96
CA GLY A 71 7.08 -4.92 -6.03
C GLY A 71 6.00 -4.93 -7.10
N ASN A 72 5.67 -6.11 -7.65
CA ASN A 72 4.71 -6.25 -8.74
C ASN A 72 3.26 -6.32 -8.24
N THR A 73 2.51 -5.24 -8.42
CA THR A 73 1.12 -5.12 -7.96
C THR A 73 0.19 -6.12 -8.67
N LEU A 74 0.38 -6.39 -9.96
CA LEU A 74 -0.47 -7.33 -10.69
C LEU A 74 -0.32 -8.75 -10.17
N ASN A 75 0.92 -9.21 -9.96
CA ASN A 75 1.17 -10.54 -9.42
C ASN A 75 0.61 -10.68 -8.00
N GLN A 76 0.80 -9.67 -7.16
CA GLN A 76 0.23 -9.60 -5.83
C GLN A 76 -1.30 -9.77 -5.85
N GLN A 77 -2.00 -8.97 -6.65
CA GLN A 77 -3.46 -9.02 -6.76
C GLN A 77 -3.95 -10.37 -7.29
N ALA A 78 -3.26 -10.94 -8.27
CA ALA A 78 -3.61 -12.23 -8.85
C ALA A 78 -3.49 -13.38 -7.82
N ILE A 79 -2.39 -13.40 -7.07
CA ILE A 79 -2.14 -14.41 -6.04
C ILE A 79 -3.14 -14.28 -4.90
N TRP A 80 -3.36 -13.07 -4.39
CA TRP A 80 -4.29 -12.84 -3.29
C TRP A 80 -5.71 -13.26 -3.65
N LYS A 81 -6.17 -12.92 -4.85
CA LYS A 81 -7.48 -13.30 -5.34
C LYS A 81 -7.61 -14.82 -5.55
N ALA A 82 -6.57 -15.46 -6.10
CA ALA A 82 -6.57 -16.90 -6.32
C ALA A 82 -6.59 -17.71 -5.02
N GLN A 83 -5.99 -17.20 -3.96
CA GLN A 83 -5.88 -17.85 -2.66
C GLN A 83 -6.93 -17.35 -1.63
N GLY A 84 -7.80 -16.40 -1.99
CA GLY A 84 -8.80 -15.83 -1.08
C GLY A 84 -8.22 -14.92 0.01
N ILE A 85 -6.96 -14.49 -0.12
CA ILE A 85 -6.30 -13.59 0.83
C ILE A 85 -6.96 -12.21 0.83
N ASP A 86 -7.42 -11.73 -0.32
CA ASP A 86 -8.16 -10.48 -0.48
C ASP A 86 -9.40 -10.43 0.42
N VAL A 87 -10.12 -11.55 0.53
CA VAL A 87 -11.30 -11.68 1.41
C VAL A 87 -10.89 -11.59 2.88
N VAL A 88 -9.80 -12.26 3.26
CA VAL A 88 -9.31 -12.22 4.65
C VAL A 88 -8.77 -10.83 5.01
N LEU A 89 -8.06 -10.16 4.10
CA LEU A 89 -7.60 -8.79 4.30
C LEU A 89 -8.78 -7.81 4.44
N ARG A 90 -9.91 -8.05 3.73
CA ARG A 90 -11.13 -7.28 3.94
C ARG A 90 -11.70 -7.48 5.33
N GLN A 91 -11.72 -8.73 5.83
CA GLN A 91 -12.12 -9.01 7.21
C GLN A 91 -11.17 -8.34 8.23
N ALA A 92 -9.86 -8.31 7.95
CA ALA A 92 -8.89 -7.61 8.78
C ALA A 92 -9.19 -6.10 8.86
N TRP A 93 -9.48 -5.47 7.70
CA TRP A 93 -9.95 -4.08 7.64
C TRP A 93 -11.18 -3.85 8.51
N ASP A 94 -12.22 -4.67 8.32
CA ASP A 94 -13.50 -4.54 9.04
C ASP A 94 -13.36 -4.76 10.56
N ARG A 95 -12.30 -5.43 11.01
CA ARG A 95 -11.94 -5.62 12.42
C ARG A 95 -11.03 -4.51 12.99
N GLY A 96 -10.63 -3.54 12.17
CA GLY A 96 -9.75 -2.45 12.59
C GLY A 96 -8.27 -2.84 12.72
N ILE A 97 -7.83 -3.95 12.10
CA ILE A 97 -6.41 -4.28 11.98
C ILE A 97 -5.75 -3.22 11.08
N VAL A 98 -4.62 -2.66 11.52
CA VAL A 98 -3.93 -1.59 10.78
C VAL A 98 -3.31 -2.16 9.52
N LEU A 99 -3.76 -1.72 8.36
CA LEU A 99 -3.24 -2.14 7.05
C LEU A 99 -2.38 -1.03 6.44
N GLY A 100 -1.31 -1.38 5.74
CA GLY A 100 -0.49 -0.41 5.05
C GLY A 100 0.67 -1.05 4.29
N GLY A 101 1.53 -0.21 3.73
CA GLY A 101 2.70 -0.63 2.97
C GLY A 101 3.21 0.47 2.05
N ALA A 102 4.19 0.15 1.22
CA ALA A 102 4.80 1.09 0.28
C ALA A 102 4.71 0.57 -1.17
N SER A 103 4.65 1.49 -2.14
CA SER A 103 4.59 1.16 -3.56
C SER A 103 3.39 0.25 -3.89
N ALA A 104 3.62 -0.98 -4.36
CA ALA A 104 2.55 -1.97 -4.54
C ALA A 104 1.72 -2.18 -3.26
N GLY A 105 2.38 -2.13 -2.09
CA GLY A 105 1.74 -2.27 -0.78
C GLY A 105 0.95 -1.05 -0.32
N SER A 106 1.13 0.13 -0.90
CA SER A 106 0.24 1.27 -0.72
C SER A 106 -0.88 1.29 -1.77
N LEU A 107 -0.55 0.94 -3.01
CA LEU A 107 -1.46 0.95 -4.14
C LEU A 107 -2.61 -0.04 -4.00
N CYS A 108 -2.33 -1.24 -3.48
CA CYS A 108 -3.27 -2.35 -3.42
C CYS A 108 -4.57 -2.05 -2.66
N TRP A 109 -4.60 -1.08 -1.77
CA TRP A 109 -5.77 -0.73 -0.97
C TRP A 109 -6.81 0.12 -1.72
N PHE A 110 -6.40 0.86 -2.74
CA PHE A 110 -7.28 1.72 -3.53
C PHE A 110 -8.13 0.94 -4.55
N GLU A 111 -9.04 1.62 -5.23
CA GLU A 111 -9.83 0.99 -6.30
C GLU A 111 -8.94 0.74 -7.53
N GLU A 112 -7.99 1.65 -7.80
CA GLU A 112 -7.09 1.59 -8.95
C GLU A 112 -5.88 2.50 -8.80
N GLY A 113 -4.94 2.42 -9.73
CA GLY A 113 -3.85 3.37 -9.81
C GLY A 113 -2.83 3.07 -10.90
N THR A 114 -1.72 3.81 -10.87
CA THR A 114 -0.64 3.66 -11.85
C THR A 114 0.40 2.65 -11.38
N THR A 115 0.81 1.75 -12.26
CA THR A 115 1.76 0.69 -11.95
C THR A 115 2.76 0.46 -13.09
N ASP A 116 3.97 0.05 -12.73
CA ASP A 116 5.05 -0.44 -13.60
C ASP A 116 5.06 -1.98 -13.72
N SER A 117 4.03 -2.65 -13.22
CA SER A 117 3.96 -4.12 -13.17
C SER A 117 3.97 -4.81 -14.55
N ARG A 118 3.75 -4.07 -15.64
CA ARG A 118 3.87 -4.57 -17.01
C ARG A 118 5.14 -4.08 -17.69
N PRO A 119 5.74 -4.86 -18.59
CA PRO A 119 6.92 -4.39 -19.31
C PRO A 119 6.62 -3.18 -20.21
N LYS A 120 7.65 -2.38 -20.47
CA LYS A 120 7.73 -1.23 -21.39
C LYS A 120 7.03 0.05 -20.96
N ALA A 121 5.92 0.03 -20.25
CA ALA A 121 5.20 1.25 -19.92
C ALA A 121 4.43 1.14 -18.61
N LEU A 122 4.27 2.26 -17.95
CA LEU A 122 3.30 2.42 -16.87
C LEU A 122 1.89 2.15 -17.38
N SER A 123 1.05 1.56 -16.54
CA SER A 123 -0.32 1.18 -16.90
C SER A 123 -1.27 1.32 -15.71
N ILE A 124 -2.57 1.14 -15.97
CA ILE A 124 -3.58 1.10 -14.92
C ILE A 124 -3.63 -0.31 -14.31
N VAL A 125 -3.74 -0.39 -13.00
CA VAL A 125 -4.09 -1.60 -12.27
C VAL A 125 -5.36 -1.37 -11.46
N LYS A 126 -6.27 -2.34 -11.47
CA LYS A 126 -7.41 -2.40 -10.54
C LYS A 126 -6.98 -3.17 -9.30
N CYS A 127 -7.36 -2.67 -8.13
CA CYS A 127 -6.95 -3.19 -6.85
C CYS A 127 -8.14 -3.54 -5.96
N MET A 128 -7.95 -3.66 -4.63
CA MET A 128 -8.98 -4.21 -3.74
C MET A 128 -10.13 -3.23 -3.43
N GLY A 129 -9.93 -1.93 -3.61
CA GLY A 129 -10.99 -0.94 -3.43
C GLY A 129 -11.44 -0.74 -1.97
N PHE A 130 -10.55 -0.95 -1.01
CA PHE A 130 -10.84 -0.61 0.38
C PHE A 130 -10.89 0.90 0.57
N LEU A 131 -9.97 1.61 -0.10
CA LEU A 131 -9.95 3.07 -0.21
C LEU A 131 -10.53 3.51 -1.55
N LYS A 132 -11.37 4.55 -1.50
CA LYS A 132 -11.99 5.14 -2.68
C LYS A 132 -10.98 5.88 -3.55
N GLY A 133 -11.22 5.86 -4.87
CA GLY A 133 -10.43 6.59 -5.84
C GLY A 133 -9.16 5.85 -6.26
N SER A 134 -8.16 6.62 -6.67
CA SER A 134 -6.93 6.10 -7.27
C SER A 134 -5.67 6.50 -6.49
N HIS A 135 -4.57 5.79 -6.79
CA HIS A 135 -3.27 6.09 -6.17
C HIS A 135 -2.12 6.02 -7.18
N SER A 136 -1.18 6.96 -7.05
CA SER A 136 0.08 6.98 -7.81
C SER A 136 1.26 7.15 -6.85
N PRO A 137 1.98 6.08 -6.49
CA PRO A 137 3.21 6.16 -5.71
C PRO A 137 4.38 6.65 -6.58
N HIS A 138 5.54 6.95 -5.96
CA HIS A 138 6.78 7.37 -6.64
C HIS A 138 6.62 8.60 -7.54
N TYR A 139 5.78 9.54 -7.12
CA TYR A 139 5.28 10.62 -7.97
C TYR A 139 6.36 11.63 -8.37
N ASP A 140 7.39 11.81 -7.54
CA ASP A 140 8.57 12.62 -7.82
C ASP A 140 9.73 11.83 -8.43
N ALA A 141 9.81 10.54 -8.14
CA ALA A 141 10.99 9.74 -8.48
C ALA A 141 10.92 9.09 -9.87
N GLU A 142 9.73 8.77 -10.34
CA GLU A 142 9.53 8.17 -11.66
C GLU A 142 8.93 9.19 -12.64
N ALA A 143 9.77 9.73 -13.54
CA ALA A 143 9.42 10.85 -14.42
C ALA A 143 8.13 10.67 -15.23
N GLY A 144 7.75 9.42 -15.53
CA GLY A 144 6.51 9.09 -16.27
C GLY A 144 5.23 9.10 -15.42
N ARG A 145 5.32 9.02 -14.09
CA ARG A 145 4.17 8.84 -13.20
C ARG A 145 3.22 10.03 -13.25
N ARG A 146 3.72 11.21 -12.96
CA ARG A 146 2.91 12.43 -12.89
C ARG A 146 2.22 12.78 -14.21
N PRO A 147 2.91 12.80 -15.37
CA PRO A 147 2.24 13.04 -16.65
C PRO A 147 1.17 12.02 -16.98
N LEU A 148 1.44 10.72 -16.75
CA LEU A 148 0.46 9.68 -17.00
C LEU A 148 -0.77 9.84 -16.09
N TYR A 149 -0.56 10.07 -14.80
CA TYR A 149 -1.65 10.21 -13.84
C TYR A 149 -2.56 11.39 -14.17
N HIS A 150 -1.98 12.54 -14.59
CA HIS A 150 -2.72 13.68 -15.09
C HIS A 150 -3.54 13.34 -16.35
N THR A 151 -2.93 12.65 -17.31
CA THR A 151 -3.61 12.24 -18.54
C THR A 151 -4.81 11.36 -18.24
N LEU A 152 -4.63 10.34 -17.40
CA LEU A 152 -5.69 9.37 -17.06
C LEU A 152 -6.84 10.00 -16.27
N ILE A 153 -6.54 10.89 -15.34
CA ILE A 153 -7.58 11.60 -14.57
C ILE A 153 -8.27 12.64 -15.46
N GLY A 154 -7.52 13.36 -16.30
CA GLY A 154 -8.06 14.36 -17.22
C GLY A 154 -8.98 13.76 -18.28
N SER A 155 -8.68 12.58 -18.79
CA SER A 155 -9.52 11.83 -19.74
C SER A 155 -10.72 11.14 -19.08
N GLY A 156 -10.72 10.99 -17.76
CA GLY A 156 -11.74 10.24 -17.02
C GLY A 156 -11.54 8.71 -17.06
N GLU A 157 -10.40 8.23 -17.59
CA GLU A 157 -10.05 6.82 -17.56
C GLU A 157 -9.69 6.32 -16.16
N MET A 158 -9.28 7.24 -15.29
CA MET A 158 -8.96 6.96 -13.88
C MET A 158 -9.72 7.93 -12.98
N LYS A 159 -10.16 7.43 -11.83
CA LYS A 159 -10.83 8.22 -10.81
C LYS A 159 -9.87 9.24 -10.19
N PRO A 160 -10.37 10.38 -9.69
CA PRO A 160 -9.59 11.25 -8.82
C PRO A 160 -8.97 10.48 -7.66
N GLY A 161 -7.82 10.94 -7.17
CA GLY A 161 -7.15 10.23 -6.09
C GLY A 161 -5.89 10.90 -5.58
N TYR A 162 -5.03 10.11 -4.97
CA TYR A 162 -3.87 10.58 -4.25
C TYR A 162 -2.57 10.18 -4.93
N ALA A 163 -1.61 11.10 -4.97
CA ALA A 163 -0.27 10.83 -5.41
C ALA A 163 0.72 11.14 -4.29
N CYS A 164 1.70 10.25 -4.08
CA CYS A 164 2.71 10.41 -3.04
C CYS A 164 4.11 10.43 -3.65
N ASP A 165 4.90 11.43 -3.26
CA ASP A 165 6.33 11.41 -3.46
C ASP A 165 6.97 10.28 -2.65
N ASN A 166 8.20 9.90 -2.97
CA ASN A 166 8.96 8.99 -2.12
C ASN A 166 9.09 9.58 -0.71
N ASP A 167 9.03 8.71 0.31
CA ASP A 167 9.12 9.07 1.72
C ASP A 167 7.95 9.92 2.26
N ALA A 168 6.88 10.05 1.48
CA ALA A 168 5.61 10.63 1.92
C ALA A 168 4.50 9.58 2.00
N GLY A 169 3.55 9.77 2.90
CA GLY A 169 2.48 8.82 3.14
C GLY A 169 1.20 9.47 3.66
N ILE A 170 0.12 8.70 3.59
CA ILE A 170 -1.20 9.11 4.05
C ILE A 170 -1.73 8.10 5.06
N TYR A 171 -2.23 8.59 6.16
CA TYR A 171 -3.01 7.81 7.10
C TYR A 171 -4.50 8.09 6.90
N PHE A 172 -5.25 7.02 6.70
CA PHE A 172 -6.70 7.02 6.58
C PHE A 172 -7.35 6.36 7.80
N GLU A 173 -8.49 6.88 8.21
CA GLU A 173 -9.46 6.14 9.01
C GLU A 173 -10.69 5.97 8.13
N ASP A 174 -11.06 4.72 7.88
CA ASP A 174 -12.01 4.36 6.83
C ASP A 174 -11.59 4.95 5.46
N ASN A 175 -12.36 5.88 4.92
CA ASN A 175 -12.03 6.57 3.67
C ASN A 175 -11.65 8.05 3.87
N GLU A 176 -11.41 8.48 5.12
CA GLU A 176 -11.05 9.85 5.45
C GLU A 176 -9.56 9.99 5.70
N VAL A 177 -8.93 10.97 5.03
CA VAL A 177 -7.55 11.34 5.32
C VAL A 177 -7.49 12.00 6.71
N LYS A 178 -6.74 11.41 7.61
CA LYS A 178 -6.52 11.95 8.96
C LYS A 178 -5.16 12.63 9.11
N ARG A 179 -4.11 12.05 8.48
CA ARG A 179 -2.77 12.61 8.54
C ARG A 179 -2.05 12.42 7.20
N VAL A 180 -1.24 13.40 6.85
CA VAL A 180 -0.27 13.30 5.77
C VAL A 180 1.11 13.46 6.40
N VAL A 181 2.03 12.54 6.11
CA VAL A 181 3.32 12.46 6.81
C VAL A 181 4.47 12.35 5.82
N THR A 182 5.67 12.77 6.26
CA THR A 182 6.90 12.58 5.50
C THR A 182 8.08 12.30 6.42
N THR A 183 9.05 11.53 5.92
CA THR A 183 10.36 11.34 6.54
C THR A 183 11.47 12.10 5.81
N ARG A 184 11.16 12.74 4.66
CA ARG A 184 12.09 13.49 3.83
C ARG A 184 11.62 14.93 3.62
N ASP A 185 12.53 15.89 3.76
CA ASP A 185 12.24 17.30 3.49
C ASP A 185 11.85 17.51 2.02
N GLY A 186 10.80 18.30 1.80
CA GLY A 186 10.30 18.64 0.48
C GLY A 186 9.43 17.57 -0.20
N ALA A 187 9.34 16.34 0.33
CA ALA A 187 8.43 15.33 -0.20
C ALA A 187 6.97 15.72 0.11
N LYS A 188 6.08 15.50 -0.83
CA LYS A 188 4.70 15.97 -0.79
C LYS A 188 3.71 14.83 -1.08
N VAL A 189 2.48 15.11 -0.72
CA VAL A 189 1.32 14.35 -1.13
C VAL A 189 0.40 15.28 -1.90
N TYR A 190 -0.26 14.75 -2.91
CA TYR A 190 -1.16 15.51 -3.77
C TYR A 190 -2.52 14.81 -3.83
N TYR A 191 -3.58 15.60 -3.86
CA TYR A 191 -4.89 15.15 -4.33
C TYR A 191 -5.07 15.65 -5.76
N VAL A 192 -5.27 14.74 -6.70
CA VAL A 192 -5.40 15.02 -8.14
C VAL A 192 -6.82 14.73 -8.57
N SER A 193 -7.44 15.68 -9.24
CA SER A 193 -8.80 15.59 -9.76
C SER A 193 -8.93 16.31 -11.10
N ALA A 194 -10.04 16.13 -11.79
CA ALA A 194 -10.35 16.91 -12.99
C ALA A 194 -11.80 17.40 -13.00
N THR A 195 -12.00 18.57 -13.59
CA THR A 195 -13.31 19.13 -13.87
C THR A 195 -13.36 19.53 -15.34
N ASN A 196 -14.28 18.95 -16.10
CA ASN A 196 -14.40 19.17 -17.55
C ASN A 196 -13.06 18.94 -18.30
N GLY A 197 -12.31 17.90 -17.92
CA GLY A 197 -11.02 17.56 -18.52
C GLY A 197 -9.82 18.40 -18.04
N VAL A 198 -10.06 19.45 -17.26
CA VAL A 198 -8.99 20.29 -16.68
C VAL A 198 -8.53 19.68 -15.37
N VAL A 199 -7.28 19.22 -15.35
CA VAL A 199 -6.66 18.60 -14.15
C VAL A 199 -6.29 19.67 -13.15
N SER A 200 -6.63 19.41 -11.90
CA SER A 200 -6.22 20.18 -10.72
C SER A 200 -5.43 19.29 -9.76
N GLU A 201 -4.32 19.80 -9.28
CA GLU A 201 -3.46 19.13 -8.33
C GLU A 201 -3.33 20.01 -7.08
N ARG A 202 -3.84 19.53 -5.97
CA ARG A 202 -3.79 20.20 -4.68
C ARG A 202 -2.76 19.54 -3.78
N VAL A 203 -1.75 20.30 -3.39
CA VAL A 203 -0.76 19.84 -2.38
C VAL A 203 -1.46 19.64 -1.03
N MET A 204 -1.15 18.54 -0.41
CA MET A 204 -1.52 18.22 0.97
C MET A 204 -0.23 18.29 1.80
N GLU A 205 -0.10 19.33 2.62
CA GLU A 205 1.13 19.57 3.37
C GLU A 205 1.37 18.48 4.41
N PRO A 206 2.48 17.75 4.33
CA PRO A 206 2.78 16.70 5.28
C PRO A 206 3.41 17.25 6.56
N GLU A 207 3.09 16.62 7.69
CA GLU A 207 3.87 16.75 8.89
C GLU A 207 5.11 15.87 8.83
N ARG A 208 6.24 16.38 9.30
CA ARG A 208 7.46 15.58 9.38
C ARG A 208 7.39 14.64 10.58
N ILE A 209 7.75 13.37 10.34
CA ILE A 209 7.88 12.33 11.37
C ILE A 209 9.28 11.70 11.29
N GLY A 210 9.89 11.38 12.42
CA GLY A 210 11.22 10.76 12.54
C GLY A 210 12.33 11.72 12.83
#